data_ba92c46b844909818312e0da0d3cc7ac
#
_entry.id   ba92c46b844909818312e0da0d3cc7ac
#
_cell.length_a   1.000
_cell.length_b   1.000
_cell.length_c   1.000
_cell.angle_alpha   90.00
_cell.angle_beta   90.00
_cell.angle_gamma   90.00
#
_symmetry.space_group_name_H-M   'P 1'
#
loop_
_entity.id
_entity.type
_entity.pdbx_description
1 polymer ?
#
loop_
_entity_poly.entity_id
_entity_poly.type
_entity_poly.pdbx_seq_one_letter_code
_entity_poly.pdbx_strand_id
1 'polypeptide(L)'
;VTTIGVSSFEATAIESVELPSSLVTVTDGSMVIDAIGAHAFENCRSLRDINIPESVTTIQTSVFSGCTSLTTITLPKGVTWVRGSAFQDCIGLKEIRVHASVPPKADYQAFYRVDTETCKLMVPEGTRDAYKEADEWKGFDIQEDATLSIQENEINNDSIKVYAVQNGVVIESSVSIPVNVYSISGNLLYEGL
;
A
#
# COMPACT_ATOMS: atom_id res chain seq x y z
N VAL A 1 -14.05 -13.23 -5.95
CA VAL A 1 -12.65 -13.56 -6.35
C VAL A 1 -11.79 -13.43 -5.11
N THR A 2 -11.07 -14.49 -4.76
CA THR A 2 -10.21 -14.51 -3.57
C THR A 2 -8.72 -14.43 -3.88
N THR A 3 -8.32 -14.75 -5.12
CA THR A 3 -6.92 -14.68 -5.55
C THR A 3 -6.82 -14.26 -7.02
N ILE A 4 -5.74 -13.58 -7.35
CA ILE A 4 -5.30 -13.31 -8.73
C ILE A 4 -4.17 -14.30 -9.03
N GLY A 5 -4.34 -15.11 -10.08
CA GLY A 5 -3.35 -16.13 -10.44
C GLY A 5 -2.04 -15.55 -10.98
N VAL A 6 -1.04 -16.42 -11.08
CA VAL A 6 0.25 -16.10 -11.73
C VAL A 6 0.01 -15.64 -13.16
N SER A 7 0.67 -14.57 -13.60
CA SER A 7 0.62 -14.02 -14.97
C SER A 7 -0.79 -13.71 -15.50
N SER A 8 -1.82 -13.57 -14.65
CA SER A 8 -3.23 -13.45 -15.07
C SER A 8 -3.50 -12.27 -16.00
N PHE A 9 -2.77 -11.16 -15.84
CA PHE A 9 -2.90 -9.93 -16.64
C PHE A 9 -1.59 -9.52 -17.33
N GLU A 10 -0.62 -10.43 -17.36
CA GLU A 10 0.69 -10.15 -17.97
C GLU A 10 0.55 -9.59 -19.39
N ALA A 11 1.31 -8.52 -19.66
CA ALA A 11 1.39 -7.83 -20.95
C ALA A 11 0.03 -7.33 -21.51
N THR A 12 -0.97 -7.14 -20.64
CA THR A 12 -2.25 -6.56 -21.05
C THR A 12 -2.16 -5.02 -21.14
N ALA A 13 -3.09 -4.43 -21.90
CA ALA A 13 -3.18 -2.97 -22.05
C ALA A 13 -4.13 -2.32 -21.03
N ILE A 14 -4.34 -2.94 -19.87
CA ILE A 14 -5.18 -2.36 -18.82
C ILE A 14 -4.60 -1.04 -18.32
N GLU A 15 -5.46 -0.05 -18.08
CA GLU A 15 -5.05 1.27 -17.61
C GLU A 15 -5.26 1.44 -16.10
N SER A 16 -6.28 0.82 -15.54
CA SER A 16 -6.56 0.83 -14.11
C SER A 16 -7.22 -0.48 -13.66
N VAL A 17 -7.01 -0.86 -12.42
CA VAL A 17 -7.63 -2.03 -11.80
C VAL A 17 -8.02 -1.68 -10.37
N GLU A 18 -9.27 -1.96 -10.02
CA GLU A 18 -9.73 -1.95 -8.64
C GLU A 18 -9.81 -3.40 -8.13
N LEU A 19 -8.92 -3.73 -7.21
CA LEU A 19 -8.86 -5.07 -6.63
C LEU A 19 -9.83 -5.17 -5.44
N PRO A 20 -10.63 -6.24 -5.37
CA PRO A 20 -11.59 -6.39 -4.28
C PRO A 20 -10.90 -6.67 -2.94
N SER A 21 -11.46 -6.15 -1.86
CA SER A 21 -10.97 -6.39 -0.49
C SER A 21 -11.05 -7.87 -0.07
N SER A 22 -11.79 -8.69 -0.82
CA SER A 22 -11.88 -10.14 -0.61
C SER A 22 -10.66 -10.94 -1.10
N LEU A 23 -9.65 -10.28 -1.70
CA LEU A 23 -8.39 -10.96 -2.03
C LEU A 23 -7.66 -11.31 -0.76
N VAL A 24 -7.30 -12.58 -0.62
CA VAL A 24 -6.58 -13.09 0.57
C VAL A 24 -5.56 -14.15 0.14
N THR A 25 -4.48 -14.25 0.88
CA THR A 25 -3.58 -15.40 0.77
C THR A 25 -4.28 -16.63 1.34
N VAL A 26 -4.36 -17.69 0.57
CA VAL A 26 -5.02 -18.95 0.95
C VAL A 26 -3.97 -20.02 1.16
N THR A 27 -4.12 -20.80 2.25
CA THR A 27 -3.31 -22.00 2.46
C THR A 27 -4.18 -23.24 2.26
N ASP A 28 -3.75 -24.12 1.38
CA ASP A 28 -4.37 -25.44 1.14
C ASP A 28 -3.33 -26.54 1.46
N GLY A 29 -3.42 -27.08 2.64
CA GLY A 29 -2.41 -28.01 3.14
C GLY A 29 -1.04 -27.34 3.27
N SER A 30 -0.06 -27.75 2.47
CA SER A 30 1.27 -27.14 2.42
C SER A 30 1.45 -26.09 1.32
N MET A 31 0.44 -25.88 0.48
CA MET A 31 0.47 -24.90 -0.60
C MET A 31 -0.02 -23.54 -0.11
N VAL A 32 0.74 -22.51 -0.42
CA VAL A 32 0.37 -21.09 -0.20
C VAL A 32 0.02 -20.49 -1.54
N ILE A 33 -1.20 -19.98 -1.68
CA ILE A 33 -1.69 -19.27 -2.86
C ILE A 33 -1.80 -17.80 -2.46
N ASP A 34 -0.93 -16.98 -3.00
CA ASP A 34 -0.90 -15.56 -2.67
C ASP A 34 -2.14 -14.82 -3.19
N ALA A 35 -2.53 -13.76 -2.48
CA ALA A 35 -3.64 -12.91 -2.87
C ALA A 35 -3.47 -12.37 -4.29
N ILE A 36 -2.23 -11.98 -4.65
CA ILE A 36 -1.84 -11.57 -6.00
C ILE A 36 -0.60 -12.40 -6.38
N GLY A 37 -0.73 -13.22 -7.40
CA GLY A 37 0.33 -14.13 -7.86
C GLY A 37 1.50 -13.40 -8.50
N ALA A 38 2.64 -14.08 -8.56
CA ALA A 38 3.81 -13.57 -9.26
C ALA A 38 3.49 -13.24 -10.74
N HIS A 39 4.14 -12.20 -11.28
CA HIS A 39 3.97 -11.74 -12.67
C HIS A 39 2.54 -11.32 -13.05
N ALA A 40 1.61 -11.20 -12.08
CA ALA A 40 0.19 -11.00 -12.39
C ALA A 40 -0.08 -9.77 -13.26
N PHE A 41 0.68 -8.70 -13.11
CA PHE A 41 0.59 -7.46 -13.89
C PHE A 41 1.91 -7.13 -14.60
N GLU A 42 2.78 -8.10 -14.80
CA GLU A 42 4.05 -7.86 -15.49
C GLU A 42 3.82 -7.32 -16.89
N ASN A 43 4.60 -6.29 -17.28
CA ASN A 43 4.50 -5.61 -18.57
C ASN A 43 3.12 -4.99 -18.89
N CYS A 44 2.30 -4.71 -17.89
CA CYS A 44 1.10 -3.88 -18.05
C CYS A 44 1.50 -2.41 -18.25
N ARG A 45 2.04 -2.11 -19.42
CA ARG A 45 2.69 -0.81 -19.70
C ARG A 45 1.74 0.39 -19.65
N SER A 46 0.44 0.18 -19.79
CA SER A 46 -0.58 1.23 -19.71
C SER A 46 -1.15 1.41 -18.30
N LEU A 47 -0.82 0.53 -17.35
CA LEU A 47 -1.35 0.57 -15.98
C LEU A 47 -0.87 1.84 -15.28
N ARG A 48 -1.82 2.67 -14.86
CA ARG A 48 -1.60 3.98 -14.20
C ARG A 48 -1.98 3.95 -12.75
N ASP A 49 -3.00 3.19 -12.43
CA ASP A 49 -3.60 3.13 -11.09
C ASP A 49 -4.02 1.70 -10.74
N ILE A 50 -3.72 1.31 -9.50
CA ILE A 50 -4.11 0.05 -8.90
C ILE A 50 -4.16 0.21 -7.38
N ASN A 51 -5.26 -0.18 -6.77
CA ASN A 51 -5.33 -0.31 -5.32
C ASN A 51 -4.80 -1.69 -4.88
N ILE A 52 -4.02 -1.74 -3.82
CA ILE A 52 -3.60 -2.99 -3.18
C ILE A 52 -4.41 -3.16 -1.90
N PRO A 53 -5.23 -4.23 -1.79
CA PRO A 53 -6.05 -4.45 -0.60
C PRO A 53 -5.24 -4.66 0.67
N GLU A 54 -5.80 -4.27 1.82
CA GLU A 54 -5.17 -4.38 3.15
C GLU A 54 -4.81 -5.83 3.55
N SER A 55 -5.47 -6.81 2.95
CA SER A 55 -5.19 -8.24 3.14
C SER A 55 -3.91 -8.73 2.49
N VAL A 56 -3.29 -7.93 1.60
CA VAL A 56 -2.05 -8.31 0.90
C VAL A 56 -0.86 -8.12 1.83
N THR A 57 -0.12 -9.19 2.09
CA THR A 57 1.05 -9.18 2.97
C THR A 57 2.37 -9.30 2.22
N THR A 58 2.32 -9.69 0.95
CA THR A 58 3.51 -9.86 0.10
C THR A 58 3.26 -9.31 -1.29
N ILE A 59 4.15 -8.45 -1.75
CA ILE A 59 4.22 -8.01 -3.15
C ILE A 59 5.10 -9.02 -3.88
N GLN A 60 4.49 -9.83 -4.73
CA GLN A 60 5.14 -11.00 -5.33
C GLN A 60 6.18 -10.65 -6.40
N THR A 61 7.00 -11.64 -6.75
CA THR A 61 8.05 -11.53 -7.77
C THR A 61 7.48 -10.99 -9.07
N SER A 62 8.12 -9.94 -9.60
CA SER A 62 7.81 -9.30 -10.88
C SER A 62 6.35 -8.85 -11.05
N VAL A 63 5.57 -8.75 -9.98
CA VAL A 63 4.12 -8.51 -10.08
C VAL A 63 3.76 -7.24 -10.85
N PHE A 64 4.57 -6.18 -10.75
CA PHE A 64 4.42 -4.92 -11.48
C PHE A 64 5.63 -4.60 -12.37
N SER A 65 6.51 -5.58 -12.62
CA SER A 65 7.68 -5.36 -13.47
C SER A 65 7.27 -4.83 -14.84
N GLY A 66 7.91 -3.78 -15.32
CA GLY A 66 7.61 -3.16 -16.61
C GLY A 66 6.31 -2.36 -16.69
N CYS A 67 5.67 -2.04 -15.56
CA CYS A 67 4.52 -1.12 -15.51
C CYS A 67 4.98 0.34 -15.68
N THR A 68 5.38 0.71 -16.89
CA THR A 68 6.06 1.97 -17.19
C THR A 68 5.20 3.22 -17.00
N SER A 69 3.87 3.08 -17.01
CA SER A 69 2.92 4.19 -16.80
C SER A 69 2.49 4.34 -15.34
N LEU A 70 2.87 3.42 -14.46
CA LEU A 70 2.53 3.48 -13.03
C LEU A 70 3.30 4.63 -12.39
N THR A 71 2.58 5.63 -11.88
CA THR A 71 3.19 6.84 -11.29
C THR A 71 3.19 6.85 -9.79
N THR A 72 2.22 6.21 -9.19
CA THR A 72 2.04 6.14 -7.72
C THR A 72 1.60 4.75 -7.33
N ILE A 73 2.09 4.25 -6.21
CA ILE A 73 1.63 3.00 -5.61
C ILE A 73 1.54 3.15 -4.10
N THR A 74 0.48 2.59 -3.51
CA THR A 74 0.30 2.52 -2.05
C THR A 74 0.46 1.07 -1.60
N LEU A 75 1.39 0.84 -0.67
CA LEU A 75 1.58 -0.43 -0.01
C LEU A 75 0.87 -0.41 1.35
N PRO A 76 -0.14 -1.26 1.56
CA PRO A 76 -0.90 -1.29 2.79
C PRO A 76 -0.05 -1.72 4.00
N LYS A 77 -0.52 -1.45 5.19
CA LYS A 77 0.17 -1.68 6.46
C LYS A 77 0.59 -3.15 6.66
N GLY A 78 -0.21 -4.09 6.12
CA GLY A 78 0.04 -5.53 6.22
C GLY A 78 1.20 -6.04 5.39
N VAL A 79 1.72 -5.25 4.44
CA VAL A 79 2.83 -5.68 3.59
C VAL A 79 4.11 -5.80 4.40
N THR A 80 4.67 -7.00 4.43
CA THR A 80 5.92 -7.33 5.14
C THR A 80 7.05 -7.71 4.20
N TRP A 81 6.74 -7.96 2.93
CA TRP A 81 7.73 -8.40 1.94
C TRP A 81 7.45 -7.87 0.54
N VAL A 82 8.46 -7.28 -0.09
CA VAL A 82 8.51 -6.93 -1.51
C VAL A 82 9.54 -7.83 -2.17
N ARG A 83 9.06 -8.72 -3.04
CA ARG A 83 9.88 -9.74 -3.69
C ARG A 83 10.74 -9.16 -4.82
N GLY A 84 11.71 -9.98 -5.28
CA GLY A 84 12.63 -9.58 -6.34
C GLY A 84 11.91 -9.12 -7.62
N SER A 85 12.42 -8.04 -8.20
CA SER A 85 11.89 -7.44 -9.43
C SER A 85 10.43 -6.96 -9.35
N ALA A 86 9.83 -6.86 -8.16
CA ALA A 86 8.40 -6.52 -8.01
C ALA A 86 8.02 -5.23 -8.74
N PHE A 87 8.89 -4.22 -8.73
CA PHE A 87 8.73 -2.93 -9.41
C PHE A 87 9.86 -2.65 -10.42
N GLN A 88 10.55 -3.69 -10.88
CA GLN A 88 11.60 -3.53 -11.88
C GLN A 88 11.05 -2.82 -13.11
N ASP A 89 11.82 -1.89 -13.69
CA ASP A 89 11.42 -1.13 -14.88
C ASP A 89 10.14 -0.29 -14.74
N CYS A 90 9.67 -0.02 -13.52
CA CYS A 90 8.61 0.97 -13.26
C CYS A 90 9.17 2.40 -13.38
N ILE A 91 9.67 2.75 -14.56
CA ILE A 91 10.39 4.02 -14.79
C ILE A 91 9.53 5.27 -14.66
N GLY A 92 8.21 5.11 -14.68
CA GLY A 92 7.24 6.18 -14.47
C GLY A 92 6.99 6.53 -13.01
N LEU A 93 7.46 5.68 -12.07
CA LEU A 93 7.11 5.78 -10.65
C LEU A 93 7.72 7.04 -10.02
N LYS A 94 6.88 7.86 -9.39
CA LYS A 94 7.23 9.14 -8.77
C LYS A 94 6.97 9.16 -7.28
N GLU A 95 6.09 8.28 -6.81
CA GLU A 95 5.73 8.21 -5.40
C GLU A 95 5.38 6.78 -5.00
N ILE A 96 5.94 6.34 -3.89
CA ILE A 96 5.55 5.11 -3.21
C ILE A 96 5.09 5.51 -1.81
N ARG A 97 3.87 5.15 -1.44
CA ARG A 97 3.32 5.32 -0.10
C ARG A 97 3.38 4.00 0.64
N VAL A 98 3.96 3.96 1.82
CA VAL A 98 4.04 2.74 2.64
C VAL A 98 3.42 3.00 3.99
N HIS A 99 2.35 2.27 4.32
CA HIS A 99 1.67 2.41 5.61
C HIS A 99 2.33 1.63 6.75
N ALA A 100 3.29 0.77 6.43
CA ALA A 100 4.00 -0.03 7.43
C ALA A 100 4.98 0.85 8.24
N SER A 101 4.90 0.79 9.57
CA SER A 101 5.83 1.48 10.46
C SER A 101 7.21 0.81 10.55
N VAL A 102 7.28 -0.46 10.17
CA VAL A 102 8.53 -1.20 10.01
C VAL A 102 8.75 -1.43 8.52
N PRO A 103 9.90 -1.04 7.94
CA PRO A 103 10.16 -1.23 6.53
C PRO A 103 9.93 -2.69 6.11
N PRO A 104 9.08 -2.95 5.10
CA PRO A 104 8.98 -4.29 4.53
C PRO A 104 10.34 -4.79 4.07
N LYS A 105 10.64 -6.07 4.29
CA LYS A 105 11.80 -6.66 3.65
C LYS A 105 11.67 -6.49 2.14
N ALA A 106 12.68 -5.92 1.49
CA ALA A 106 12.74 -5.89 0.04
C ALA A 106 13.88 -6.81 -0.45
N ASP A 107 13.56 -7.66 -1.43
CA ASP A 107 14.58 -8.50 -2.04
C ASP A 107 15.41 -7.67 -3.03
N TYR A 108 16.62 -8.14 -3.31
CA TYR A 108 17.50 -7.51 -4.27
C TYR A 108 16.80 -7.28 -5.63
N GLN A 109 17.01 -6.11 -6.21
CA GLN A 109 16.39 -5.65 -7.46
C GLN A 109 14.86 -5.42 -7.39
N ALA A 110 14.24 -5.37 -6.22
CA ALA A 110 12.81 -5.09 -6.10
C ALA A 110 12.42 -3.81 -6.86
N PHE A 111 13.28 -2.80 -6.86
CA PHE A 111 13.09 -1.49 -7.52
C PHE A 111 14.11 -1.20 -8.62
N TYR A 112 14.65 -2.24 -9.26
CA TYR A 112 15.67 -2.06 -10.30
C TYR A 112 15.18 -1.15 -11.42
N ARG A 113 15.96 -0.11 -11.75
CA ARG A 113 15.67 0.95 -12.72
C ARG A 113 14.52 1.91 -12.37
N VAL A 114 14.00 1.86 -11.16
CA VAL A 114 13.24 2.99 -10.61
C VAL A 114 14.23 4.10 -10.29
N ASP A 115 13.89 5.33 -10.66
CA ASP A 115 14.69 6.51 -10.27
C ASP A 115 14.45 6.84 -8.79
N THR A 116 15.18 6.16 -7.92
CA THR A 116 15.00 6.28 -6.47
C THR A 116 15.38 7.65 -5.92
N GLU A 117 16.26 8.40 -6.61
CA GLU A 117 16.68 9.73 -6.16
C GLU A 117 15.55 10.77 -6.29
N THR A 118 14.66 10.59 -7.26
CA THR A 118 13.54 11.51 -7.52
C THR A 118 12.17 10.92 -7.15
N CYS A 119 12.08 9.60 -6.94
CA CYS A 119 10.87 8.96 -6.48
C CYS A 119 10.70 9.18 -4.97
N LYS A 120 9.62 9.85 -4.58
CA LYS A 120 9.29 10.06 -3.18
C LYS A 120 8.86 8.76 -2.52
N LEU A 121 9.44 8.47 -1.38
CA LEU A 121 9.01 7.41 -0.49
C LEU A 121 8.30 8.04 0.71
N MET A 122 6.98 7.99 0.71
CA MET A 122 6.15 8.50 1.80
C MET A 122 6.00 7.42 2.86
N VAL A 123 6.43 7.70 4.08
CA VAL A 123 6.42 6.74 5.21
C VAL A 123 5.71 7.35 6.41
N PRO A 124 5.21 6.52 7.36
CA PRO A 124 4.58 7.02 8.57
C PRO A 124 5.52 7.92 9.39
N GLU A 125 4.96 8.92 10.06
CA GLU A 125 5.71 9.82 10.94
C GLU A 125 6.51 9.05 12.00
N GLY A 126 7.76 9.45 12.24
CA GLY A 126 8.68 8.81 13.18
C GLY A 126 9.37 7.56 12.66
N THR A 127 9.19 7.18 11.38
CA THR A 127 9.78 5.94 10.83
C THR A 127 10.92 6.18 9.84
N ARG A 128 11.18 7.42 9.47
CA ARG A 128 12.17 7.81 8.45
C ARG A 128 13.54 7.15 8.64
N ASP A 129 14.03 7.13 9.88
CA ASP A 129 15.37 6.60 10.13
C ASP A 129 15.43 5.07 9.91
N ALA A 130 14.36 4.35 10.26
CA ALA A 130 14.27 2.93 9.98
C ALA A 130 14.31 2.64 8.47
N TYR A 131 13.62 3.45 7.65
CA TYR A 131 13.65 3.30 6.18
C TYR A 131 15.00 3.68 5.58
N LYS A 132 15.72 4.65 6.16
CA LYS A 132 17.08 5.01 5.72
C LYS A 132 18.13 3.91 6.00
N GLU A 133 17.88 3.05 6.96
CA GLU A 133 18.76 1.93 7.29
C GLU A 133 18.38 0.64 6.54
N ALA A 134 17.17 0.58 5.99
CA ALA A 134 16.67 -0.61 5.30
C ALA A 134 17.24 -0.72 3.87
N ASP A 135 17.82 -1.87 3.55
CA ASP A 135 18.29 -2.18 2.20
C ASP A 135 17.14 -2.07 1.18
N GLU A 136 17.47 -1.69 -0.06
CA GLU A 136 16.53 -1.38 -1.15
C GLU A 136 15.64 -0.14 -0.92
N TRP A 137 15.43 0.34 0.33
CA TRP A 137 14.63 1.53 0.64
C TRP A 137 15.48 2.80 0.81
N LYS A 138 16.70 2.66 1.31
CA LYS A 138 17.58 3.78 1.69
C LYS A 138 17.97 4.72 0.54
N GLY A 139 17.81 4.28 -0.71
CA GLY A 139 18.12 5.09 -1.90
C GLY A 139 17.05 6.08 -2.30
N PHE A 140 15.85 6.02 -1.71
CA PHE A 140 14.72 6.88 -2.04
C PHE A 140 14.77 8.26 -1.38
N ASP A 141 14.06 9.24 -1.98
CA ASP A 141 13.72 10.52 -1.32
C ASP A 141 12.65 10.26 -0.25
N ILE A 142 13.10 9.94 0.98
CA ILE A 142 12.22 9.53 2.09
C ILE A 142 11.61 10.76 2.77
N GLN A 143 10.28 10.82 2.77
CA GLN A 143 9.48 11.87 3.40
C GLN A 143 8.47 11.26 4.37
N GLU A 144 8.21 11.94 5.49
CA GLU A 144 7.22 11.50 6.46
C GLU A 144 5.86 12.12 6.17
N ASP A 145 4.81 11.31 6.31
CA ASP A 145 3.42 11.72 6.16
C ASP A 145 2.62 11.22 7.37
N ALA A 146 2.17 12.17 8.20
CA ALA A 146 1.41 11.88 9.40
C ALA A 146 0.08 11.15 9.09
N THR A 147 -0.47 11.32 7.88
CA THR A 147 -1.72 10.66 7.47
C THR A 147 -1.55 9.15 7.31
N LEU A 148 -0.33 8.67 7.02
CA LEU A 148 -0.03 7.24 6.91
C LEU A 148 0.03 6.54 8.28
N SER A 149 0.16 7.29 9.36
CA SER A 149 0.13 6.78 10.73
C SER A 149 -1.30 6.61 11.27
N ILE A 150 -2.27 7.20 10.61
CA ILE A 150 -3.68 7.10 11.01
C ILE A 150 -4.12 5.67 10.70
N GLN A 151 -4.28 4.88 11.74
CA GLN A 151 -5.03 3.63 11.63
C GLN A 151 -6.48 4.01 11.35
N GLU A 152 -7.04 3.54 10.25
CA GLU A 152 -8.45 3.24 10.25
C GLU A 152 -8.63 2.16 11.34
N ASN A 153 -8.83 2.59 12.57
CA ASN A 153 -9.48 1.76 13.53
C ASN A 153 -10.89 1.59 12.96
N GLU A 154 -11.10 0.56 12.13
CA GLU A 154 -12.42 -0.03 12.05
C GLU A 154 -12.79 -0.38 13.47
N ILE A 155 -13.46 0.56 14.12
CA ILE A 155 -14.34 0.19 15.21
C ILE A 155 -15.40 -0.62 14.49
N ASN A 156 -15.20 -1.94 14.47
CA ASN A 156 -16.16 -2.92 13.99
C ASN A 156 -17.39 -2.89 14.90
N ASN A 157 -18.07 -1.78 14.86
CA ASN A 157 -19.42 -1.61 15.30
C ASN A 157 -20.15 -1.14 14.04
N ASP A 158 -21.03 -1.96 13.48
CA ASP A 158 -21.83 -1.68 12.27
C ASP A 158 -22.54 -0.31 12.27
N SER A 159 -22.38 0.45 13.33
CA SER A 159 -23.01 1.72 13.61
C SER A 159 -22.12 2.95 13.40
N ILE A 160 -20.80 2.81 13.31
CA ILE A 160 -19.87 3.95 13.22
C ILE A 160 -18.83 3.68 12.15
N LYS A 161 -18.66 4.61 11.22
CA LYS A 161 -17.61 4.60 10.22
C LYS A 161 -16.78 5.87 10.35
N VAL A 162 -15.46 5.73 10.38
CA VAL A 162 -14.51 6.83 10.46
C VAL A 162 -13.63 6.82 9.22
N TYR A 163 -13.60 7.90 8.47
CA TYR A 163 -12.79 8.02 7.26
C TYR A 163 -11.83 9.19 7.39
N ALA A 164 -10.57 8.98 7.02
CA ALA A 164 -9.66 10.07 6.76
C ALA A 164 -9.97 10.70 5.39
N VAL A 165 -10.06 12.02 5.33
CA VAL A 165 -10.23 12.78 4.10
C VAL A 165 -9.10 13.80 3.99
N GLN A 166 -8.84 14.32 2.78
CA GLN A 166 -7.71 15.18 2.45
C GLN A 166 -7.48 16.37 3.41
N ASN A 167 -8.51 16.82 4.15
CA ASN A 167 -8.42 17.93 5.10
C ASN A 167 -9.12 17.63 6.45
N GLY A 168 -9.22 16.37 6.86
CA GLY A 168 -9.88 16.05 8.12
C GLY A 168 -10.29 14.59 8.27
N VAL A 169 -11.20 14.38 9.19
CA VAL A 169 -11.81 13.07 9.48
C VAL A 169 -13.32 13.20 9.31
N VAL A 170 -13.92 12.30 8.57
CA VAL A 170 -15.38 12.16 8.50
C VAL A 170 -15.79 11.01 9.39
N ILE A 171 -16.75 11.26 10.27
CA ILE A 171 -17.34 10.26 11.15
C ILE A 171 -18.80 10.10 10.74
N GLU A 172 -19.14 8.92 10.24
CA GLU A 172 -20.54 8.55 9.96
C GLU A 172 -21.04 7.61 11.05
N SER A 173 -22.18 7.92 11.64
CA SER A 173 -22.83 7.08 12.63
C SER A 173 -24.31 6.91 12.29
N SER A 174 -24.79 5.68 12.38
CA SER A 174 -26.22 5.36 12.26
C SER A 174 -26.98 5.57 13.58
N VAL A 175 -26.27 5.89 14.67
CA VAL A 175 -26.83 6.17 15.99
C VAL A 175 -26.27 7.49 16.52
N SER A 176 -27.07 8.20 17.32
CA SER A 176 -26.63 9.44 17.99
C SER A 176 -25.74 9.06 19.16
N ILE A 177 -24.46 9.29 19.05
CA ILE A 177 -23.45 9.05 20.09
C ILE A 177 -22.58 10.28 20.26
N PRO A 178 -22.14 10.61 21.48
CA PRO A 178 -21.16 11.66 21.67
C PRO A 178 -19.80 11.23 21.10
N VAL A 179 -19.21 12.11 20.27
CA VAL A 179 -17.92 11.87 19.63
C VAL A 179 -16.95 12.96 20.02
N ASN A 180 -15.82 12.59 20.59
CA ASN A 180 -14.71 13.48 20.88
C ASN A 180 -13.52 13.12 19.97
N VAL A 181 -13.05 14.05 19.19
CA VAL A 181 -11.86 13.89 18.34
C VAL A 181 -10.69 14.61 18.97
N TYR A 182 -9.59 13.91 19.15
CA TYR A 182 -8.36 14.46 19.71
C TYR A 182 -7.25 14.46 18.67
N SER A 183 -6.36 15.45 18.74
CA SER A 183 -5.10 15.41 18.00
C SER A 183 -4.18 14.31 18.55
N ILE A 184 -3.17 13.94 17.78
CA ILE A 184 -2.12 13.00 18.24
C ILE A 184 -1.36 13.51 19.48
N SER A 185 -1.38 14.84 19.72
CA SER A 185 -0.84 15.47 20.93
C SER A 185 -1.82 15.49 22.09
N GLY A 186 -3.01 14.88 21.96
CA GLY A 186 -4.04 14.80 23.00
C GLY A 186 -4.94 16.03 23.13
N ASN A 187 -4.84 17.01 22.22
CA ASN A 187 -5.72 18.19 22.23
C ASN A 187 -7.08 17.81 21.64
N LEU A 188 -8.17 18.19 22.33
CA LEU A 188 -9.52 18.05 21.81
C LEU A 188 -9.68 18.94 20.57
N LEU A 189 -10.03 18.32 19.44
CA LEU A 189 -10.25 19.01 18.16
C LEU A 189 -11.74 19.20 17.86
N TYR A 190 -12.59 18.27 18.33
CA TYR A 190 -14.03 18.29 18.11
C TYR A 190 -14.73 17.58 19.24
N GLU A 191 -15.87 18.14 19.66
CA GLU A 191 -16.83 17.53 20.59
C GLU A 191 -18.23 17.69 19.96
N GLY A 192 -18.94 16.58 19.76
CA GLY A 192 -20.24 16.57 19.11
C GLY A 192 -21.12 15.43 19.58
N LEU A 193 -22.40 15.53 19.26
CA LEU A 193 -23.46 14.52 19.46
C LEU A 193 -23.82 13.88 18.13
#